data_d0da5e77f5c109f6be22490df02c5a45
#
_entry.id   d0da5e77f5c109f6be22490df02c5a45
#
_cell.length_a   1.000
_cell.length_b   1.000
_cell.length_c   1.000
_cell.angle_alpha   90.00
_cell.angle_beta   90.00
_cell.angle_gamma   90.00
#
_symmetry.space_group_name_H-M   'P 1'
#
loop_
_entity.id
_entity.type
_entity.pdbx_description
1 polymer ?
#
loop_
_entity_poly.entity_id
_entity_poly.type
_entity_poly.pdbx_seq_one_letter_code
_entity_poly.pdbx_strand_id
1 'polypeptide(L)'
;MKVLNKINVILLAGLAFTVSSCNKYLDVEPDNRTTINSVDKVAQLVATAYPGYDYLSFAEAASDNAEDKGPGVGSSVDTRDRPYVWEDQIGSGTNTPTNYWNGCYEAIAAANQALESIEDNQFGDEVLQYKGEALIARAYAHHMLAIFFAKAYEIGGTNDSPGIPYVKAPGTKVFGDFTRGTVKSTYENIVSDLEEGLKYVSDQNYQVPKYHFTKAAAHAFASRLYLFLGEWQKAADHASLSAPSGEFLGNLRPINTTFKNMTSGEFNAAFTRSDVKSTLLLTNAYSTWTYVSSPRYGYGAKLARMFTDPHVTGGVLDNKVLSYGAPNYTTYKWLYYFFYTGPGIGFPYIMQPLLTLDEAIMNRAEANAELGKYDLAVADLNTFYSTKIRNYTPSLHTLTLEKIQTFYVETDPKKALVKAVLNAKKAEFLEEGLRWIDVTRRKLPVVHNVISPTKEETEIELGPEDPRRVFQIPEEAKIAGIELNPR
;
A
#
# COMPACT_ATOMS: atom_id res chain seq x y z
N MET A 1 -72.59 -16.98 -47.29
CA MET A 1 -72.08 -17.81 -46.17
C MET A 1 -70.73 -18.46 -46.43
N LYS A 2 -70.22 -18.66 -47.67
CA LYS A 2 -68.93 -19.34 -47.90
C LYS A 2 -67.67 -18.38 -47.81
N VAL A 3 -67.88 -17.08 -47.85
CA VAL A 3 -66.78 -16.10 -47.83
C VAL A 3 -66.43 -15.72 -46.30
N LEU A 4 -67.40 -15.67 -45.42
CA LEU A 4 -67.20 -15.37 -43.99
C LEU A 4 -66.41 -16.44 -43.29
N ASN A 5 -66.53 -17.73 -43.66
CA ASN A 5 -65.77 -18.83 -43.01
C ASN A 5 -64.28 -18.84 -43.39
N LYS A 6 -63.90 -18.30 -44.59
CA LYS A 6 -62.47 -18.20 -44.97
C LYS A 6 -61.73 -17.07 -44.25
N ILE A 7 -62.45 -15.97 -43.94
CA ILE A 7 -61.86 -14.84 -43.21
C ILE A 7 -61.62 -15.20 -41.76
N ASN A 8 -62.53 -15.95 -41.12
CA ASN A 8 -62.35 -16.41 -39.74
C ASN A 8 -61.22 -17.48 -39.57
N VAL A 9 -60.98 -18.32 -40.59
CA VAL A 9 -59.85 -19.28 -40.55
C VAL A 9 -58.50 -18.56 -40.74
N ILE A 10 -58.42 -17.51 -41.55
CA ILE A 10 -57.19 -16.73 -41.73
C ILE A 10 -56.90 -15.88 -40.50
N LEU A 11 -57.93 -15.33 -39.82
CA LEU A 11 -57.74 -14.62 -38.56
C LEU A 11 -57.28 -15.55 -37.38
N LEU A 12 -57.81 -16.79 -37.34
CA LEU A 12 -57.36 -17.76 -36.30
C LEU A 12 -55.95 -18.29 -36.59
N ALA A 13 -55.54 -18.45 -37.85
CA ALA A 13 -54.17 -18.84 -38.24
C ALA A 13 -53.15 -17.72 -37.96
N GLY A 14 -53.55 -16.44 -38.10
CA GLY A 14 -52.70 -15.29 -37.75
C GLY A 14 -52.47 -15.12 -36.25
N LEU A 15 -53.40 -15.54 -35.39
CA LEU A 15 -53.26 -15.46 -33.96
C LEU A 15 -52.38 -16.58 -33.36
N ALA A 16 -52.21 -17.70 -34.07
CA ALA A 16 -51.39 -18.85 -33.62
C ALA A 16 -49.87 -18.63 -33.84
N PHE A 17 -49.45 -17.66 -34.68
CA PHE A 17 -48.04 -17.35 -34.93
C PHE A 17 -47.44 -16.26 -34.07
N THR A 18 -48.21 -15.65 -33.15
CA THR A 18 -47.70 -14.55 -32.28
C THR A 18 -47.27 -15.00 -30.89
N VAL A 19 -47.27 -16.31 -30.56
CA VAL A 19 -46.93 -16.80 -29.24
C VAL A 19 -45.58 -17.51 -29.17
N SER A 20 -44.80 -17.55 -30.25
CA SER A 20 -43.48 -18.22 -30.22
C SER A 20 -42.27 -17.29 -30.34
N SER A 21 -42.43 -16.05 -29.90
CA SER A 21 -41.27 -15.11 -29.89
C SER A 21 -41.25 -14.33 -28.60
N CYS A 22 -40.68 -14.87 -27.56
CA CYS A 22 -40.17 -14.08 -26.41
C CYS A 22 -39.42 -14.91 -25.36
N ASN A 23 -39.00 -16.15 -25.62
CA ASN A 23 -38.15 -16.83 -24.64
C ASN A 23 -36.69 -16.36 -24.69
N LYS A 24 -36.24 -15.76 -25.77
CA LYS A 24 -34.86 -15.25 -25.90
C LYS A 24 -34.64 -13.85 -25.27
N TYR A 25 -35.72 -13.14 -24.97
CA TYR A 25 -35.63 -11.80 -24.36
C TYR A 25 -35.74 -11.82 -22.83
N LEU A 26 -36.13 -12.96 -22.24
CA LEU A 26 -36.18 -13.17 -20.78
C LEU A 26 -34.95 -13.86 -20.25
N ASP A 27 -34.07 -14.39 -21.12
CA ASP A 27 -32.77 -14.98 -20.76
C ASP A 27 -31.62 -13.94 -20.75
N VAL A 28 -31.90 -12.68 -20.97
CA VAL A 28 -30.93 -11.61 -20.68
C VAL A 28 -31.07 -11.28 -19.20
N GLU A 29 -30.09 -11.73 -18.42
CA GLU A 29 -29.99 -11.32 -17.02
C GLU A 29 -30.10 -9.79 -16.96
N PRO A 30 -30.95 -9.23 -16.08
CA PRO A 30 -31.15 -7.78 -15.96
C PRO A 30 -29.96 -7.03 -15.41
N ASP A 31 -28.81 -7.68 -15.29
CA ASP A 31 -27.59 -7.12 -14.76
C ASP A 31 -26.53 -7.00 -15.86
N ASN A 32 -26.06 -5.78 -16.14
CA ASN A 32 -24.96 -5.49 -17.06
C ASN A 32 -23.59 -6.03 -16.58
N ARG A 33 -23.55 -6.91 -15.60
CA ARG A 33 -22.31 -7.57 -15.18
C ARG A 33 -21.83 -8.50 -16.28
N THR A 34 -20.63 -8.30 -16.73
CA THR A 34 -19.98 -9.21 -17.69
C THR A 34 -19.87 -10.59 -17.07
N THR A 35 -20.53 -11.59 -17.65
CA THR A 35 -20.42 -12.99 -17.19
C THR A 35 -18.96 -13.43 -17.29
N ILE A 36 -18.37 -13.80 -16.14
CA ILE A 36 -16.98 -14.25 -16.06
C ILE A 36 -16.98 -15.77 -16.22
N ASN A 37 -16.79 -16.22 -17.45
CA ASN A 37 -16.93 -17.61 -17.87
C ASN A 37 -15.69 -18.18 -18.56
N SER A 38 -14.54 -17.53 -18.40
CA SER A 38 -13.25 -18.03 -18.89
C SER A 38 -12.11 -17.62 -17.95
N VAL A 39 -11.03 -18.39 -17.95
CA VAL A 39 -9.82 -18.11 -17.19
C VAL A 39 -9.22 -16.76 -17.53
N ASP A 40 -9.24 -16.36 -18.80
CA ASP A 40 -8.75 -15.05 -19.25
C ASP A 40 -9.54 -13.88 -18.62
N LYS A 41 -10.86 -14.03 -18.48
CA LYS A 41 -11.68 -13.00 -17.81
C LYS A 41 -11.42 -12.95 -16.31
N VAL A 42 -11.19 -14.10 -15.68
CA VAL A 42 -10.75 -14.15 -14.28
C VAL A 42 -9.40 -13.44 -14.13
N ALA A 43 -8.43 -13.72 -15.00
CA ALA A 43 -7.13 -13.07 -15.00
C ALA A 43 -7.22 -11.55 -15.15
N GLN A 44 -8.05 -11.06 -16.10
CA GLN A 44 -8.30 -9.64 -16.31
C GLN A 44 -8.93 -8.98 -15.08
N LEU A 45 -9.87 -9.65 -14.43
CA LEU A 45 -10.52 -9.12 -13.23
C LEU A 45 -9.56 -9.06 -12.06
N VAL A 46 -8.78 -10.12 -11.81
CA VAL A 46 -7.77 -10.17 -10.75
C VAL A 46 -6.70 -9.10 -10.94
N ALA A 47 -6.34 -8.76 -12.19
CA ALA A 47 -5.42 -7.65 -12.48
C ALA A 47 -5.95 -6.28 -12.02
N THR A 48 -7.25 -6.14 -11.72
CA THR A 48 -7.86 -4.93 -11.14
C THR A 48 -8.05 -5.02 -9.62
N ALA A 49 -7.69 -6.13 -8.98
CA ALA A 49 -7.85 -6.35 -7.54
C ALA A 49 -6.76 -5.68 -6.68
N TYR A 50 -6.32 -4.51 -7.09
CA TYR A 50 -5.31 -3.70 -6.41
C TYR A 50 -5.85 -2.30 -6.16
N PRO A 51 -5.57 -1.66 -4.99
CA PRO A 51 -6.03 -0.29 -4.72
C PRO A 51 -5.54 0.68 -5.80
N GLY A 52 -6.48 1.29 -6.52
CA GLY A 52 -6.21 2.20 -7.64
C GLY A 52 -5.93 3.65 -7.22
N TYR A 53 -5.78 3.92 -5.91
CA TYR A 53 -5.52 5.24 -5.34
C TYR A 53 -4.34 5.18 -4.38
N ASP A 54 -3.68 6.31 -4.14
CA ASP A 54 -2.53 6.36 -3.25
C ASP A 54 -2.86 6.83 -1.83
N TYR A 55 -1.99 6.45 -0.88
CA TYR A 55 -2.02 6.89 0.52
C TYR A 55 -0.89 7.86 0.85
N LEU A 56 -0.07 8.25 -0.12
CA LEU A 56 1.17 8.98 0.09
C LEU A 56 0.94 10.31 0.80
N SER A 57 -0.04 11.10 0.32
CA SER A 57 -0.24 12.47 0.79
C SER A 57 -0.56 12.53 2.28
N PHE A 58 -1.56 11.78 2.71
CA PHE A 58 -2.00 11.83 4.10
C PHE A 58 -1.09 11.02 5.04
N ALA A 59 -0.57 9.86 4.60
CA ALA A 59 0.30 9.03 5.43
C ALA A 59 1.67 9.67 5.66
N GLU A 60 2.25 10.30 4.63
CA GLU A 60 3.52 10.99 4.77
C GLU A 60 3.38 12.23 5.65
N ALA A 61 2.35 13.06 5.40
CA ALA A 61 2.13 14.29 6.15
C ALA A 61 1.81 14.05 7.63
N ALA A 62 1.12 12.95 7.96
CA ALA A 62 0.81 12.60 9.35
C ALA A 62 2.01 12.05 10.13
N SER A 63 3.04 11.57 9.43
CA SER A 63 4.22 10.93 10.02
C SER A 63 5.35 11.92 10.33
N ASP A 64 6.35 11.47 11.09
CA ASP A 64 7.58 12.23 11.36
C ASP A 64 8.53 12.33 10.14
N ASN A 65 8.04 12.00 8.94
CA ASN A 65 8.66 12.26 7.63
C ASN A 65 8.19 13.58 6.99
N ALA A 66 7.42 14.38 7.72
CA ALA A 66 7.03 15.72 7.32
C ALA A 66 7.46 16.75 8.36
N GLU A 67 7.76 17.98 7.88
CA GLU A 67 8.01 19.15 8.71
C GLU A 67 7.35 20.39 8.09
N ASP A 68 6.99 21.39 8.91
CA ASP A 68 6.56 22.71 8.43
C ASP A 68 7.78 23.51 7.94
N LYS A 69 7.80 23.83 6.67
CA LYS A 69 8.88 24.63 6.03
C LYS A 69 8.69 26.12 6.19
N GLY A 70 7.56 26.52 6.77
CA GLY A 70 7.23 27.91 7.07
C GLY A 70 6.29 28.57 6.05
N PRO A 71 5.70 29.71 6.44
CA PRO A 71 4.83 30.49 5.57
C PRO A 71 5.53 30.95 4.30
N GLY A 72 4.89 30.79 3.16
CA GLY A 72 5.41 31.16 1.86
C GLY A 72 6.41 30.17 1.25
N VAL A 73 6.68 29.06 1.93
CA VAL A 73 7.51 27.97 1.41
C VAL A 73 6.62 26.78 0.99
N GLY A 74 6.59 26.52 -0.31
CA GLY A 74 5.75 25.46 -0.88
C GLY A 74 4.26 25.78 -0.94
N SER A 75 3.47 24.84 -1.39
CA SER A 75 2.02 24.95 -1.57
C SER A 75 1.27 24.47 -0.34
N SER A 76 0.21 25.19 0.03
CA SER A 76 -0.78 24.73 0.99
C SER A 76 -1.82 23.89 0.26
N VAL A 77 -2.01 22.66 0.68
CA VAL A 77 -2.98 21.72 0.09
C VAL A 77 -3.64 20.89 1.20
N ASP A 78 -4.96 20.88 1.19
CA ASP A 78 -5.77 20.28 2.25
C ASP A 78 -5.40 18.79 2.51
N THR A 79 -5.04 18.05 1.45
CA THR A 79 -4.63 16.64 1.55
C THR A 79 -3.33 16.39 2.32
N ARG A 80 -2.59 17.44 2.68
CA ARG A 80 -1.39 17.39 3.53
C ARG A 80 -1.50 18.28 4.75
N ASP A 81 -2.15 19.44 4.63
CA ASP A 81 -2.23 20.43 5.70
C ASP A 81 -2.98 19.88 6.91
N ARG A 82 -4.16 19.26 6.69
CA ARG A 82 -4.94 18.64 7.77
C ARG A 82 -4.28 17.40 8.38
N PRO A 83 -3.80 16.41 7.60
CA PRO A 83 -3.08 15.28 8.17
C PRO A 83 -1.82 15.68 8.96
N TYR A 84 -1.15 16.76 8.58
CA TYR A 84 0.01 17.26 9.30
C TYR A 84 -0.29 17.66 10.76
N VAL A 85 -1.46 18.20 11.00
CA VAL A 85 -1.94 18.56 12.35
C VAL A 85 -2.92 17.52 12.92
N TRP A 86 -3.03 16.38 12.24
CA TRP A 86 -3.90 15.24 12.59
C TRP A 86 -5.38 15.60 12.69
N GLU A 87 -5.82 16.56 11.89
CA GLU A 87 -7.22 16.87 11.69
C GLU A 87 -7.86 15.96 10.67
N ASP A 88 -9.16 15.69 10.85
CA ASP A 88 -9.94 14.92 9.90
C ASP A 88 -10.05 15.65 8.57
N GLN A 89 -9.75 14.93 7.50
CA GLN A 89 -9.91 15.43 6.15
C GLN A 89 -11.35 15.30 5.69
N ILE A 90 -11.87 16.37 5.09
CA ILE A 90 -13.25 16.42 4.60
C ILE A 90 -13.27 16.19 3.10
N GLY A 91 -14.21 15.35 2.63
CA GLY A 91 -14.46 15.09 1.22
C GLY A 91 -13.76 13.84 0.68
N SER A 92 -14.07 13.52 -0.57
CA SER A 92 -13.67 12.29 -1.27
C SER A 92 -12.77 12.57 -2.49
N GLY A 93 -12.08 13.70 -2.50
CA GLY A 93 -11.16 14.08 -3.59
C GLY A 93 -9.93 13.18 -3.65
N THR A 94 -9.18 13.32 -4.74
CA THR A 94 -7.92 12.60 -4.95
C THR A 94 -6.95 12.82 -3.79
N ASN A 95 -6.21 11.78 -3.40
CA ASN A 95 -5.22 11.77 -2.33
C ASN A 95 -5.81 11.96 -0.91
N THR A 96 -7.13 11.74 -0.72
CA THR A 96 -7.77 11.74 0.61
C THR A 96 -7.86 10.34 1.21
N PRO A 97 -7.97 10.20 2.55
CA PRO A 97 -8.27 8.92 3.17
C PRO A 97 -9.54 8.26 2.63
N THR A 98 -10.61 9.05 2.39
CA THR A 98 -11.87 8.57 1.80
C THR A 98 -11.66 7.96 0.41
N ASN A 99 -10.87 8.62 -0.43
CA ASN A 99 -10.55 8.11 -1.77
C ASN A 99 -9.77 6.79 -1.71
N TYR A 100 -8.82 6.68 -0.79
CA TYR A 100 -8.07 5.44 -0.57
C TYR A 100 -8.94 4.30 -0.01
N TRP A 101 -9.83 4.60 0.94
CA TRP A 101 -10.84 3.66 1.45
C TRP A 101 -11.66 3.06 0.31
N ASN A 102 -12.21 3.91 -0.55
CA ASN A 102 -13.01 3.47 -1.69
C ASN A 102 -12.20 2.58 -2.63
N GLY A 103 -10.97 2.98 -2.98
CA GLY A 103 -10.10 2.19 -3.85
C GLY A 103 -9.71 0.82 -3.27
N CYS A 104 -9.56 0.72 -1.96
CA CYS A 104 -9.36 -0.59 -1.32
C CYS A 104 -10.60 -1.48 -1.44
N TYR A 105 -11.81 -0.92 -1.23
CA TYR A 105 -13.04 -1.72 -1.38
C TYR A 105 -13.39 -2.04 -2.83
N GLU A 106 -13.01 -1.20 -3.81
CA GLU A 106 -13.06 -1.52 -5.23
C GLU A 106 -12.17 -2.73 -5.55
N ALA A 107 -10.95 -2.76 -5.05
CA ALA A 107 -10.03 -3.90 -5.19
C ALA A 107 -10.58 -5.18 -4.53
N ILE A 108 -11.16 -5.07 -3.34
CA ILE A 108 -11.80 -6.18 -2.62
C ILE A 108 -12.99 -6.72 -3.42
N ALA A 109 -13.81 -5.84 -4.01
CA ALA A 109 -14.94 -6.25 -4.82
C ALA A 109 -14.49 -7.04 -6.06
N ALA A 110 -13.43 -6.58 -6.75
CA ALA A 110 -12.85 -7.29 -7.88
C ALA A 110 -12.31 -8.67 -7.47
N ALA A 111 -11.59 -8.76 -6.35
CA ALA A 111 -11.11 -10.04 -5.81
C ALA A 111 -12.26 -11.00 -5.48
N ASN A 112 -13.32 -10.50 -4.81
CA ASN A 112 -14.49 -11.30 -4.46
C ASN A 112 -15.23 -11.82 -5.70
N GLN A 113 -15.43 -10.96 -6.71
CA GLN A 113 -16.06 -11.36 -7.96
C GLN A 113 -15.24 -12.43 -8.70
N ALA A 114 -13.90 -12.33 -8.68
CA ALA A 114 -13.04 -13.35 -9.25
C ALA A 114 -13.16 -14.68 -8.50
N LEU A 115 -13.13 -14.63 -7.17
CA LEU A 115 -13.26 -15.83 -6.32
C LEU A 115 -14.60 -16.52 -6.48
N GLU A 116 -15.72 -15.79 -6.47
CA GLU A 116 -17.07 -16.32 -6.73
C GLU A 116 -17.13 -16.98 -8.11
N SER A 117 -16.61 -16.31 -9.16
CA SER A 117 -16.60 -16.87 -10.51
C SER A 117 -15.77 -18.14 -10.62
N ILE A 118 -14.71 -18.29 -9.82
CA ILE A 118 -13.90 -19.52 -9.76
C ILE A 118 -14.67 -20.64 -9.08
N GLU A 119 -15.48 -20.34 -8.07
CA GLU A 119 -16.30 -21.32 -7.37
C GLU A 119 -17.50 -21.79 -8.19
N ASP A 120 -18.14 -20.87 -8.92
CA ASP A 120 -19.36 -21.14 -9.69
C ASP A 120 -19.09 -21.88 -11.02
N ASN A 121 -17.86 -21.80 -11.55
CA ASN A 121 -17.51 -22.41 -12.81
C ASN A 121 -16.52 -23.55 -12.63
N GLN A 122 -16.60 -24.57 -13.48
CA GLN A 122 -15.67 -25.71 -13.48
C GLN A 122 -14.44 -25.37 -14.35
N PHE A 123 -13.63 -24.42 -13.90
CA PHE A 123 -12.34 -24.15 -14.51
C PHE A 123 -11.33 -25.25 -14.18
N GLY A 124 -10.34 -25.47 -15.05
CA GLY A 124 -9.21 -26.36 -14.78
C GLY A 124 -8.20 -25.78 -13.76
N ASP A 125 -7.11 -26.49 -13.53
CA ASP A 125 -6.09 -26.11 -12.55
C ASP A 125 -5.37 -24.78 -12.92
N GLU A 126 -5.45 -24.35 -14.17
CA GLU A 126 -4.89 -23.09 -14.66
C GLU A 126 -5.48 -21.84 -13.98
N VAL A 127 -6.66 -21.95 -13.38
CA VAL A 127 -7.28 -20.83 -12.63
C VAL A 127 -6.72 -20.70 -11.22
N LEU A 128 -6.07 -21.70 -10.66
CA LEU A 128 -5.65 -21.75 -9.26
C LEU A 128 -4.67 -20.62 -8.92
N GLN A 129 -3.78 -20.25 -9.84
CA GLN A 129 -2.88 -19.11 -9.61
C GLN A 129 -3.64 -17.80 -9.40
N TYR A 130 -4.72 -17.57 -10.14
CA TYR A 130 -5.57 -16.37 -10.00
C TYR A 130 -6.41 -16.43 -8.73
N LYS A 131 -6.80 -17.63 -8.27
CA LYS A 131 -7.39 -17.82 -6.95
C LYS A 131 -6.42 -17.37 -5.85
N GLY A 132 -5.16 -17.83 -5.94
CA GLY A 132 -4.11 -17.44 -5.00
C GLY A 132 -3.88 -15.93 -4.99
N GLU A 133 -3.74 -15.34 -6.16
CA GLU A 133 -3.55 -13.89 -6.31
C GLU A 133 -4.75 -13.09 -5.77
N ALA A 134 -5.99 -13.48 -6.08
CA ALA A 134 -7.19 -12.79 -5.60
C ALA A 134 -7.32 -12.83 -4.07
N LEU A 135 -7.03 -13.96 -3.44
CA LEU A 135 -7.02 -14.09 -1.98
C LEU A 135 -5.97 -13.18 -1.33
N ILE A 136 -4.75 -13.15 -1.88
CA ILE A 136 -3.67 -12.31 -1.35
C ILE A 136 -3.96 -10.82 -1.59
N ALA A 137 -4.51 -10.45 -2.75
CA ALA A 137 -4.91 -9.08 -3.05
C ALA A 137 -6.02 -8.59 -2.10
N ARG A 138 -7.01 -9.44 -1.81
CA ARG A 138 -8.06 -9.17 -0.81
C ARG A 138 -7.49 -8.99 0.59
N ALA A 139 -6.56 -9.87 1.01
CA ALA A 139 -5.86 -9.76 2.28
C ALA A 139 -5.05 -8.45 2.37
N TYR A 140 -4.33 -8.09 1.31
CA TYR A 140 -3.55 -6.86 1.23
C TYR A 140 -4.43 -5.61 1.37
N ALA A 141 -5.51 -5.52 0.60
CA ALA A 141 -6.41 -4.37 0.65
C ALA A 141 -7.05 -4.20 2.03
N HIS A 142 -7.51 -5.29 2.67
CA HIS A 142 -8.02 -5.24 4.05
C HIS A 142 -6.93 -4.90 5.07
N HIS A 143 -5.69 -5.37 4.89
CA HIS A 143 -4.58 -4.99 5.76
C HIS A 143 -4.30 -3.50 5.70
N MET A 144 -4.28 -2.91 4.51
CA MET A 144 -4.08 -1.47 4.34
C MET A 144 -5.24 -0.66 4.94
N LEU A 145 -6.48 -1.12 4.77
CA LEU A 145 -7.64 -0.52 5.46
C LEU A 145 -7.48 -0.58 6.99
N ALA A 146 -7.07 -1.72 7.53
CA ALA A 146 -6.88 -1.89 8.98
C ALA A 146 -5.79 -0.95 9.52
N ILE A 147 -4.68 -0.76 8.79
CA ILE A 147 -3.59 0.16 9.18
C ILE A 147 -4.08 1.59 9.33
N PHE A 148 -4.91 2.08 8.39
CA PHE A 148 -5.31 3.47 8.37
C PHE A 148 -6.59 3.76 9.16
N PHE A 149 -7.56 2.82 9.19
CA PHE A 149 -8.91 3.07 9.68
C PHE A 149 -9.31 2.27 10.93
N ALA A 150 -8.40 1.49 11.49
CA ALA A 150 -8.60 0.82 12.77
C ALA A 150 -7.43 1.10 13.72
N LYS A 151 -7.62 0.83 15.02
CA LYS A 151 -6.49 0.84 15.95
C LYS A 151 -5.45 -0.20 15.52
N ALA A 152 -4.17 0.13 15.74
CA ALA A 152 -3.10 -0.82 15.46
C ALA A 152 -3.30 -2.12 16.26
N TYR A 153 -2.96 -3.24 15.64
CA TYR A 153 -2.89 -4.52 16.34
C TYR A 153 -1.89 -4.44 17.49
N GLU A 154 -2.31 -4.83 18.66
CA GLU A 154 -1.49 -4.84 19.87
C GLU A 154 -0.98 -6.25 20.15
N ILE A 155 0.34 -6.44 20.05
CA ILE A 155 0.98 -7.74 20.28
C ILE A 155 0.74 -8.17 21.74
N GLY A 156 0.09 -9.34 21.91
CA GLY A 156 -0.31 -9.85 23.21
C GLY A 156 -1.55 -9.20 23.83
N GLY A 157 -2.16 -8.21 23.13
CA GLY A 157 -3.42 -7.58 23.55
C GLY A 157 -4.65 -8.37 23.12
N THR A 158 -5.82 -7.96 23.64
CA THR A 158 -7.11 -8.60 23.27
C THR A 158 -7.57 -8.24 21.87
N ASN A 159 -7.21 -7.04 21.39
CA ASN A 159 -7.58 -6.52 20.07
C ASN A 159 -9.10 -6.46 19.82
N ASP A 160 -9.87 -6.16 20.86
CA ASP A 160 -11.34 -6.10 20.83
C ASP A 160 -11.88 -4.78 20.29
N SER A 161 -11.01 -3.79 20.03
CA SER A 161 -11.42 -2.52 19.41
C SER A 161 -12.06 -2.75 18.04
N PRO A 162 -12.99 -1.87 17.59
CA PRO A 162 -13.58 -1.99 16.28
C PRO A 162 -12.53 -2.06 15.16
N GLY A 163 -12.68 -3.07 14.30
CA GLY A 163 -11.86 -3.26 13.11
C GLY A 163 -12.38 -2.48 11.90
N ILE A 164 -12.31 -3.09 10.75
CA ILE A 164 -12.91 -2.63 9.48
C ILE A 164 -13.84 -3.74 8.94
N PRO A 165 -14.86 -3.41 8.11
CA PRO A 165 -15.67 -4.44 7.47
C PRO A 165 -14.81 -5.39 6.63
N TYR A 166 -14.82 -6.68 6.97
CA TYR A 166 -14.12 -7.69 6.18
C TYR A 166 -15.09 -8.35 5.20
N VAL A 167 -14.99 -7.99 3.91
CA VAL A 167 -15.95 -8.38 2.87
C VAL A 167 -15.41 -9.56 2.08
N LYS A 168 -16.13 -10.70 2.10
CA LYS A 168 -15.73 -11.96 1.44
C LYS A 168 -16.58 -12.35 0.23
N ALA A 169 -17.62 -11.60 -0.08
CA ALA A 169 -18.52 -11.88 -1.18
C ALA A 169 -18.80 -10.60 -1.98
N PRO A 170 -19.10 -10.72 -3.27
CA PRO A 170 -19.56 -9.58 -4.05
C PRO A 170 -20.82 -8.96 -3.46
N GLY A 171 -20.92 -7.63 -3.53
CA GLY A 171 -22.11 -6.91 -3.08
C GLY A 171 -23.30 -7.21 -3.98
N THR A 172 -24.34 -7.86 -3.44
CA THR A 172 -25.62 -8.14 -4.12
C THR A 172 -26.69 -7.10 -3.81
N LYS A 173 -26.45 -6.20 -2.84
CA LYS A 173 -27.39 -5.16 -2.41
C LYS A 173 -26.71 -3.79 -2.44
N VAL A 174 -27.46 -2.78 -2.89
CA VAL A 174 -27.01 -1.38 -2.91
C VAL A 174 -26.81 -0.85 -1.48
N PHE A 175 -27.60 -1.36 -0.53
CA PHE A 175 -27.49 -1.06 0.90
C PHE A 175 -27.38 -2.37 1.65
N GLY A 176 -26.23 -2.65 2.26
CA GLY A 176 -25.99 -3.79 3.14
C GLY A 176 -25.66 -3.31 4.54
N ASP A 177 -26.08 -4.05 5.55
CA ASP A 177 -25.62 -3.84 6.92
C ASP A 177 -24.24 -4.46 7.07
N PHE A 178 -23.19 -3.64 7.02
CA PHE A 178 -21.84 -4.09 7.25
C PHE A 178 -21.43 -3.87 8.70
N THR A 179 -20.80 -4.85 9.30
CA THR A 179 -20.22 -4.74 10.65
C THR A 179 -18.72 -4.62 10.57
N ARG A 180 -18.12 -3.83 11.45
CA ARG A 180 -16.67 -3.64 11.51
C ARG A 180 -15.94 -4.87 12.06
N GLY A 181 -16.61 -5.68 12.87
CA GLY A 181 -15.94 -6.70 13.66
C GLY A 181 -14.95 -6.07 14.65
N THR A 182 -13.96 -6.86 15.06
CA THR A 182 -12.87 -6.39 15.91
C THR A 182 -11.55 -6.35 15.14
N VAL A 183 -10.55 -5.63 15.65
CA VAL A 183 -9.18 -5.68 15.13
C VAL A 183 -8.70 -7.13 15.07
N LYS A 184 -8.95 -7.92 16.14
CA LYS A 184 -8.63 -9.35 16.18
C LYS A 184 -9.22 -10.11 15.01
N SER A 185 -10.55 -10.06 14.84
CA SER A 185 -11.23 -10.79 13.77
C SER A 185 -10.81 -10.32 12.37
N THR A 186 -10.50 -9.03 12.21
CA THR A 186 -9.96 -8.48 10.97
C THR A 186 -8.63 -9.14 10.60
N TYR A 187 -7.68 -9.20 11.54
CA TYR A 187 -6.37 -9.80 11.27
C TYR A 187 -6.44 -11.34 11.14
N GLU A 188 -7.33 -12.01 11.86
CA GLU A 188 -7.58 -13.45 11.66
C GLU A 188 -8.05 -13.75 10.23
N ASN A 189 -8.96 -12.94 9.68
CA ASN A 189 -9.41 -13.07 8.31
C ASN A 189 -8.30 -12.74 7.29
N ILE A 190 -7.50 -11.69 7.53
CA ILE A 190 -6.36 -11.33 6.66
C ILE A 190 -5.37 -12.50 6.60
N VAL A 191 -5.01 -13.08 7.74
CA VAL A 191 -4.09 -14.23 7.81
C VAL A 191 -4.69 -15.44 7.08
N SER A 192 -5.99 -15.71 7.28
CA SER A 192 -6.67 -16.82 6.61
C SER A 192 -6.61 -16.70 5.09
N ASP A 193 -6.90 -15.52 4.54
CA ASP A 193 -6.82 -15.29 3.09
C ASP A 193 -5.39 -15.38 2.57
N LEU A 194 -4.41 -14.82 3.31
CA LEU A 194 -3.00 -14.90 2.93
C LEU A 194 -2.50 -16.36 2.94
N GLU A 195 -2.72 -17.10 4.02
CA GLU A 195 -2.24 -18.50 4.14
C GLU A 195 -2.89 -19.41 3.11
N GLU A 196 -4.19 -19.22 2.81
CA GLU A 196 -4.85 -19.96 1.73
C GLU A 196 -4.30 -19.57 0.37
N GLY A 197 -4.14 -18.26 0.10
CA GLY A 197 -3.61 -17.75 -1.16
C GLY A 197 -2.19 -18.23 -1.47
N LEU A 198 -1.32 -18.31 -0.45
CA LEU A 198 0.05 -18.81 -0.58
C LEU A 198 0.14 -20.26 -1.08
N LYS A 199 -0.91 -21.08 -0.92
CA LYS A 199 -0.95 -22.45 -1.46
C LYS A 199 -1.03 -22.50 -2.98
N TYR A 200 -1.59 -21.46 -3.60
CA TYR A 200 -1.92 -21.45 -5.02
C TYR A 200 -1.11 -20.41 -5.82
N VAL A 201 -0.53 -19.38 -5.16
CA VAL A 201 0.21 -18.33 -5.86
C VAL A 201 1.34 -18.92 -6.71
N SER A 202 1.46 -18.44 -7.94
CA SER A 202 2.42 -18.91 -8.93
C SER A 202 3.05 -17.74 -9.68
N ASP A 203 4.22 -17.96 -10.28
CA ASP A 203 4.93 -16.97 -11.11
C ASP A 203 4.68 -17.21 -12.62
N GLN A 204 3.84 -18.18 -12.97
CA GLN A 204 3.58 -18.58 -14.34
C GLN A 204 2.54 -17.67 -15.00
N ASN A 205 2.58 -17.61 -16.34
CA ASN A 205 1.56 -16.98 -17.20
C ASN A 205 1.35 -15.46 -17.06
N TYR A 206 2.15 -14.73 -16.30
CA TYR A 206 2.10 -13.28 -16.24
C TYR A 206 3.00 -12.65 -17.32
N GLN A 207 2.44 -11.76 -18.16
CA GLN A 207 3.23 -11.01 -19.15
C GLN A 207 4.22 -10.05 -18.46
N VAL A 208 3.77 -9.36 -17.41
CA VAL A 208 4.58 -8.49 -16.57
C VAL A 208 4.38 -8.88 -15.10
N PRO A 209 5.20 -9.79 -14.57
CA PRO A 209 5.02 -10.34 -13.21
C PRO A 209 4.93 -9.29 -12.11
N LYS A 210 5.58 -8.13 -12.28
CA LYS A 210 5.59 -7.06 -11.25
C LYS A 210 4.26 -6.35 -11.06
N TYR A 211 3.27 -6.59 -11.90
CA TYR A 211 1.90 -6.09 -11.70
C TYR A 211 0.96 -7.09 -11.01
N HIS A 212 1.52 -8.19 -10.51
CA HIS A 212 0.79 -9.30 -9.91
C HIS A 212 1.43 -9.74 -8.59
N PHE A 213 0.63 -10.35 -7.71
CA PHE A 213 1.18 -11.07 -6.58
C PHE A 213 1.89 -12.34 -7.04
N THR A 214 3.15 -12.20 -7.44
CA THR A 214 4.08 -13.33 -7.60
C THR A 214 4.39 -13.96 -6.25
N LYS A 215 5.02 -15.13 -6.22
CA LYS A 215 5.49 -15.75 -4.96
C LYS A 215 6.35 -14.78 -4.16
N ALA A 216 7.28 -14.09 -4.80
CA ALA A 216 8.15 -13.12 -4.14
C ALA A 216 7.35 -11.95 -3.52
N ALA A 217 6.39 -11.39 -4.25
CA ALA A 217 5.52 -10.32 -3.75
C ALA A 217 4.62 -10.80 -2.60
N ALA A 218 4.05 -12.01 -2.73
CA ALA A 218 3.22 -12.62 -1.69
C ALA A 218 4.00 -12.83 -0.39
N HIS A 219 5.23 -13.33 -0.48
CA HIS A 219 6.10 -13.50 0.68
C HIS A 219 6.57 -12.16 1.27
N ALA A 220 6.82 -11.13 0.47
CA ALA A 220 7.11 -9.80 0.98
C ALA A 220 5.93 -9.21 1.75
N PHE A 221 4.70 -9.36 1.25
CA PHE A 221 3.49 -8.97 1.98
C PHE A 221 3.33 -9.78 3.27
N ALA A 222 3.51 -11.10 3.22
CA ALA A 222 3.47 -11.94 4.40
C ALA A 222 4.49 -11.49 5.46
N SER A 223 5.70 -11.13 5.05
CA SER A 223 6.72 -10.58 5.95
C SER A 223 6.25 -9.30 6.66
N ARG A 224 5.63 -8.35 5.93
CA ARG A 224 5.05 -7.13 6.51
C ARG A 224 3.92 -7.46 7.49
N LEU A 225 2.99 -8.33 7.10
CA LEU A 225 1.85 -8.72 7.94
C LEU A 225 2.31 -9.39 9.24
N TYR A 226 3.18 -10.39 9.16
CA TYR A 226 3.66 -11.10 10.34
C TYR A 226 4.54 -10.24 11.25
N LEU A 227 5.29 -9.28 10.68
CA LEU A 227 5.98 -8.27 11.47
C LEU A 227 5.00 -7.40 12.27
N PHE A 228 3.87 -7.05 11.66
CA PHE A 228 2.82 -6.27 12.29
C PHE A 228 2.16 -7.05 13.45
N LEU A 229 2.00 -8.37 13.29
CA LEU A 229 1.41 -9.25 14.28
C LEU A 229 2.38 -9.70 15.40
N GLY A 230 3.67 -9.43 15.27
CA GLY A 230 4.69 -9.91 16.20
C GLY A 230 5.08 -11.37 16.03
N GLU A 231 4.69 -11.98 14.90
CA GLU A 231 5.06 -13.34 14.51
C GLU A 231 6.46 -13.35 13.88
N TRP A 232 7.47 -13.02 14.70
CA TRP A 232 8.81 -12.66 14.25
C TRP A 232 9.50 -13.73 13.39
N GLN A 233 9.35 -15.01 13.75
CA GLN A 233 9.96 -16.08 12.95
C GLN A 233 9.33 -16.17 11.56
N LYS A 234 7.99 -16.13 11.48
CA LYS A 234 7.29 -16.10 10.20
C LYS A 234 7.69 -14.88 9.36
N ALA A 235 7.79 -13.71 10.00
CA ALA A 235 8.22 -12.48 9.31
C ALA A 235 9.61 -12.63 8.68
N ALA A 236 10.58 -13.20 9.40
CA ALA A 236 11.94 -13.42 8.92
C ALA A 236 11.99 -14.47 7.80
N ASP A 237 11.25 -15.57 7.95
CA ASP A 237 11.20 -16.65 6.96
C ASP A 237 10.59 -16.17 5.65
N HIS A 238 9.45 -15.48 5.71
CA HIS A 238 8.80 -14.92 4.53
C HIS A 238 9.62 -13.80 3.88
N ALA A 239 10.31 -12.96 4.65
CA ALA A 239 11.25 -12.00 4.08
C ALA A 239 12.34 -12.70 3.27
N SER A 240 12.91 -13.79 3.78
CA SER A 240 13.92 -14.56 3.07
C SER A 240 13.38 -15.20 1.78
N LEU A 241 12.14 -15.71 1.80
CA LEU A 241 11.48 -16.29 0.63
C LEU A 241 11.09 -15.26 -0.45
N SER A 242 11.06 -13.98 -0.11
CA SER A 242 10.78 -12.90 -1.07
C SER A 242 11.98 -12.59 -1.97
N ALA A 243 13.19 -12.92 -1.54
CA ALA A 243 14.42 -12.64 -2.27
C ALA A 243 14.82 -13.83 -3.16
N PRO A 244 15.37 -13.59 -4.37
CA PRO A 244 15.87 -14.64 -5.23
C PRO A 244 16.93 -15.49 -4.50
N SER A 245 16.67 -16.78 -4.34
CA SER A 245 17.54 -17.72 -3.58
C SER A 245 17.86 -17.28 -2.15
N GLY A 246 17.02 -16.41 -1.54
CA GLY A 246 17.25 -15.82 -0.22
C GLY A 246 18.29 -14.67 -0.19
N GLU A 247 18.81 -14.26 -1.36
CA GLU A 247 19.89 -13.29 -1.48
C GLU A 247 19.38 -11.88 -1.76
N PHE A 248 19.66 -10.94 -0.86
CA PHE A 248 19.31 -9.53 -1.01
C PHE A 248 20.42 -8.72 -1.71
N LEU A 249 21.69 -9.06 -1.48
CA LEU A 249 22.81 -8.35 -2.09
C LEU A 249 22.71 -8.40 -3.63
N GLY A 250 22.85 -7.25 -4.28
CA GLY A 250 22.70 -7.12 -5.74
C GLY A 250 21.25 -7.08 -6.24
N ASN A 251 20.26 -7.19 -5.34
CA ASN A 251 18.83 -7.09 -5.63
C ASN A 251 18.15 -5.90 -4.96
N LEU A 252 18.83 -5.16 -4.08
CA LEU A 252 18.34 -3.93 -3.46
C LEU A 252 18.46 -2.73 -4.40
N ARG A 253 17.77 -1.64 -4.08
CA ARG A 253 17.88 -0.36 -4.82
C ARG A 253 19.32 0.15 -4.80
N PRO A 254 20.00 0.31 -5.94
CA PRO A 254 21.39 0.71 -6.02
C PRO A 254 21.55 2.25 -5.90
N ILE A 255 21.14 2.82 -4.75
CA ILE A 255 21.07 4.26 -4.53
C ILE A 255 22.45 4.92 -4.69
N ASN A 256 23.48 4.36 -4.03
CA ASN A 256 24.82 4.93 -3.97
C ASN A 256 25.71 4.64 -5.21
N THR A 257 25.16 3.95 -6.19
CA THR A 257 25.88 3.61 -7.44
C THR A 257 25.10 4.05 -8.67
N THR A 258 24.14 3.27 -9.14
CA THR A 258 23.41 3.52 -10.37
C THR A 258 22.51 4.75 -10.26
N PHE A 259 21.67 4.81 -9.22
CA PHE A 259 20.62 5.85 -9.11
C PHE A 259 21.20 7.23 -8.87
N LYS A 260 22.26 7.37 -8.08
CA LYS A 260 22.87 8.67 -7.82
C LYS A 260 23.39 9.38 -9.08
N ASN A 261 23.82 8.60 -10.07
CA ASN A 261 24.42 9.10 -11.30
C ASN A 261 23.38 9.49 -12.38
N MET A 262 22.12 9.13 -12.19
CA MET A 262 21.03 9.47 -13.10
C MET A 262 20.64 10.95 -12.98
N THR A 263 20.15 11.54 -14.06
CA THR A 263 19.39 12.79 -13.98
C THR A 263 18.10 12.57 -13.19
N SER A 264 17.41 13.62 -12.76
CA SER A 264 16.13 13.48 -12.03
C SER A 264 15.06 12.77 -12.85
N GLY A 265 14.99 13.03 -14.17
CA GLY A 265 14.05 12.37 -15.07
C GLY A 265 14.36 10.88 -15.28
N GLU A 266 15.65 10.53 -15.45
CA GLU A 266 16.07 9.14 -15.55
C GLU A 266 15.82 8.37 -14.25
N PHE A 267 16.09 8.98 -13.10
CA PHE A 267 15.83 8.37 -11.80
C PHE A 267 14.35 8.11 -11.57
N ASN A 268 13.51 9.10 -11.82
CA ASN A 268 12.06 9.02 -11.71
C ASN A 268 11.50 7.88 -12.58
N ALA A 269 11.92 7.81 -13.84
CA ALA A 269 11.52 6.72 -14.73
C ALA A 269 12.08 5.35 -14.28
N ALA A 270 13.35 5.30 -13.84
CA ALA A 270 13.98 4.06 -13.41
C ALA A 270 13.41 3.52 -12.10
N PHE A 271 13.08 4.40 -11.14
CA PHE A 271 12.63 4.01 -9.80
C PHE A 271 11.34 3.16 -9.82
N THR A 272 10.48 3.38 -10.81
CA THR A 272 9.17 2.76 -10.92
C THR A 272 9.04 1.77 -12.08
N ARG A 273 10.17 1.38 -12.70
CA ARG A 273 10.15 0.41 -13.80
C ARG A 273 10.00 -1.03 -13.29
N SER A 274 9.35 -1.85 -14.10
CA SER A 274 9.13 -3.27 -13.78
C SER A 274 10.39 -4.14 -13.84
N ASP A 275 11.49 -3.64 -14.43
CA ASP A 275 12.79 -4.35 -14.48
C ASP A 275 13.71 -4.05 -13.28
N VAL A 276 13.29 -3.13 -12.38
CA VAL A 276 14.01 -2.88 -11.13
C VAL A 276 13.94 -4.12 -10.24
N LYS A 277 15.09 -4.69 -9.92
CA LYS A 277 15.18 -5.95 -9.17
C LYS A 277 14.54 -5.89 -7.79
N SER A 278 14.71 -4.76 -7.10
CA SER A 278 14.18 -4.58 -5.75
C SER A 278 12.65 -4.46 -5.69
N THR A 279 12.01 -4.04 -6.78
CA THR A 279 10.56 -3.91 -6.84
C THR A 279 9.92 -5.28 -6.99
N LEU A 280 8.96 -5.60 -6.12
CA LEU A 280 8.25 -6.87 -6.13
C LEU A 280 6.82 -6.74 -6.61
N LEU A 281 6.16 -5.61 -6.30
CA LEU A 281 4.81 -5.32 -6.73
C LEU A 281 4.70 -3.84 -7.11
N LEU A 282 4.19 -3.57 -8.31
CA LEU A 282 3.86 -2.24 -8.84
C LEU A 282 2.36 -2.12 -9.05
N THR A 283 1.82 -0.94 -8.82
CA THR A 283 0.45 -0.60 -9.21
C THR A 283 0.38 0.79 -9.80
N ASN A 284 -0.65 1.02 -10.61
CA ASN A 284 -1.09 2.36 -10.96
C ASN A 284 -1.87 2.95 -9.78
N ALA A 285 -1.59 4.18 -9.42
CA ALA A 285 -2.43 4.91 -8.49
C ALA A 285 -2.89 6.23 -9.10
N TYR A 286 -4.20 6.48 -9.09
CA TYR A 286 -4.73 7.81 -9.40
C TYR A 286 -4.28 8.78 -8.32
N SER A 287 -3.44 9.74 -8.70
CA SER A 287 -2.73 10.58 -7.76
C SER A 287 -2.34 11.92 -8.36
N THR A 288 -2.49 12.97 -7.56
CA THR A 288 -1.96 14.30 -7.86
C THR A 288 -0.66 14.59 -7.09
N TRP A 289 -0.03 13.58 -6.49
CA TRP A 289 1.20 13.74 -5.69
C TRP A 289 2.26 14.58 -6.40
N THR A 290 2.52 14.31 -7.68
CA THR A 290 3.56 15.01 -8.45
C THR A 290 3.20 16.45 -8.83
N TYR A 291 1.91 16.82 -8.82
CA TYR A 291 1.49 18.21 -9.02
C TYR A 291 1.81 19.09 -7.81
N VAL A 292 1.93 18.46 -6.64
CA VAL A 292 2.26 19.11 -5.39
C VAL A 292 3.61 18.61 -4.89
N SER A 293 4.60 18.65 -5.79
CA SER A 293 5.96 18.16 -5.50
C SER A 293 6.71 18.97 -4.43
N SER A 294 6.16 20.10 -4.05
CA SER A 294 6.77 21.01 -3.07
C SER A 294 5.72 21.57 -2.12
N PRO A 295 5.07 20.72 -1.29
CA PRO A 295 4.09 21.18 -0.31
C PRO A 295 4.78 21.93 0.84
N ARG A 296 4.03 22.77 1.56
CA ARG A 296 4.51 23.40 2.80
C ARG A 296 4.91 22.36 3.84
N TYR A 297 4.08 21.35 4.01
CA TYR A 297 4.31 20.24 4.95
C TYR A 297 4.88 19.04 4.22
N GLY A 298 6.14 18.72 4.46
CA GLY A 298 6.85 17.64 3.77
C GLY A 298 8.36 17.67 4.01
N TYR A 299 9.14 17.28 3.00
CA TYR A 299 10.58 17.15 3.11
C TYR A 299 11.25 18.53 3.18
N GLY A 300 11.73 18.90 4.35
CA GLY A 300 12.40 20.17 4.64
C GLY A 300 13.82 20.02 5.16
N ALA A 301 14.32 21.08 5.81
CA ALA A 301 15.73 21.17 6.21
C ALA A 301 16.11 20.24 7.37
N LYS A 302 15.18 19.97 8.31
CA LYS A 302 15.44 19.05 9.43
C LYS A 302 15.59 17.62 8.92
N LEU A 303 14.69 17.19 8.01
CA LEU A 303 14.74 15.87 7.41
C LEU A 303 15.95 15.72 6.45
N ALA A 304 16.39 16.79 5.81
CA ALA A 304 17.58 16.78 4.95
C ALA A 304 18.85 16.36 5.69
N ARG A 305 18.90 16.54 7.01
CA ARG A 305 20.02 16.09 7.84
C ARG A 305 20.24 14.59 7.79
N MET A 306 19.20 13.79 7.53
CA MET A 306 19.37 12.34 7.32
C MET A 306 20.34 12.01 6.18
N PHE A 307 20.51 12.92 5.22
CA PHE A 307 21.33 12.74 4.02
C PHE A 307 22.56 13.67 3.94
N THR A 308 22.81 14.46 4.97
CA THR A 308 23.97 15.34 5.08
C THR A 308 24.85 15.02 6.27
N ASP A 309 24.27 14.55 7.37
CA ASP A 309 24.97 14.25 8.60
C ASP A 309 25.46 12.79 8.61
N PRO A 310 26.54 12.49 9.35
CA PRO A 310 27.00 11.11 9.53
C PRO A 310 25.92 10.22 10.15
N HIS A 311 25.72 9.07 9.55
CA HIS A 311 24.77 8.05 10.00
C HIS A 311 25.43 7.03 10.96
N VAL A 312 24.66 6.08 11.47
CA VAL A 312 25.14 5.01 12.37
C VAL A 312 26.36 4.24 11.84
N THR A 313 26.54 4.16 10.51
CA THR A 313 27.73 3.58 9.87
C THR A 313 28.96 4.46 9.95
N GLY A 314 28.82 5.75 10.33
CA GLY A 314 29.83 6.78 10.21
C GLY A 314 29.91 7.43 8.83
N GLY A 315 29.22 6.87 7.83
CA GLY A 315 29.07 7.43 6.49
C GLY A 315 27.82 8.29 6.35
N VAL A 316 27.65 8.88 5.18
CA VAL A 316 26.49 9.69 4.79
C VAL A 316 25.62 8.90 3.82
N LEU A 317 24.31 8.89 4.04
CA LEU A 317 23.37 8.27 3.12
C LEU A 317 23.32 9.01 1.79
N ASP A 318 23.35 8.29 0.68
CA ASP A 318 23.03 8.86 -0.62
C ASP A 318 21.49 8.94 -0.79
N ASN A 319 21.05 9.97 -1.48
CA ASN A 319 19.68 10.16 -1.88
C ASN A 319 19.62 10.99 -3.17
N LYS A 320 18.59 10.79 -3.96
CA LYS A 320 18.31 11.63 -5.12
C LYS A 320 17.34 12.73 -4.70
N VAL A 321 17.87 13.91 -4.43
CA VAL A 321 17.10 15.07 -3.95
C VAL A 321 16.98 16.09 -5.07
N LEU A 322 15.77 16.59 -5.28
CA LEU A 322 15.48 17.79 -6.03
C LEU A 322 15.26 18.94 -5.03
N SER A 323 16.00 20.03 -5.22
CA SER A 323 15.88 21.24 -4.38
C SER A 323 15.17 22.35 -5.14
N TYR A 324 14.15 22.92 -4.53
CA TYR A 324 13.50 24.15 -4.96
C TYR A 324 14.03 25.38 -4.22
N GLY A 325 15.21 25.25 -3.59
CA GLY A 325 15.79 26.21 -2.65
C GLY A 325 15.46 25.85 -1.21
N ALA A 326 16.49 25.90 -0.33
CA ALA A 326 16.29 25.56 1.09
C ALA A 326 15.19 26.45 1.71
N PRO A 327 14.31 25.90 2.53
CA PRO A 327 14.23 24.53 3.06
C PRO A 327 13.32 23.57 2.25
N ASN A 328 13.16 23.75 0.96
CA ASN A 328 12.15 23.10 0.14
C ASN A 328 12.75 22.01 -0.75
N TYR A 329 12.51 20.73 -0.42
CA TYR A 329 13.07 19.55 -1.08
C TYR A 329 12.01 18.51 -1.44
N THR A 330 12.35 17.60 -2.36
CA THR A 330 11.62 16.35 -2.65
C THR A 330 12.58 15.25 -3.11
N THR A 331 12.23 13.98 -2.94
CA THR A 331 13.02 12.85 -3.45
C THR A 331 12.82 12.59 -4.93
N TYR A 332 11.79 13.12 -5.54
CA TYR A 332 11.43 12.97 -6.96
C TYR A 332 11.32 11.52 -7.44
N LYS A 333 10.82 10.65 -6.59
CA LYS A 333 10.76 9.19 -6.83
C LYS A 333 9.72 8.76 -7.87
N TRP A 334 8.61 9.48 -8.02
CA TRP A 334 7.43 8.99 -8.69
C TRP A 334 7.38 9.35 -10.17
N LEU A 335 7.30 8.33 -11.06
CA LEU A 335 6.96 8.55 -12.45
C LEU A 335 5.48 8.94 -12.54
N TYR A 336 5.27 10.15 -13.04
CA TYR A 336 3.97 10.68 -13.33
C TYR A 336 3.62 10.46 -14.79
N TYR A 337 2.36 10.13 -15.06
CA TYR A 337 1.79 10.17 -16.40
C TYR A 337 0.32 10.61 -16.34
N PHE A 338 -0.14 11.16 -17.45
CA PHE A 338 -1.52 11.61 -17.59
C PHE A 338 -2.25 10.73 -18.61
N PHE A 339 -3.28 10.03 -18.13
CA PHE A 339 -4.11 9.18 -19.00
C PHE A 339 -5.22 10.01 -19.61
N TYR A 340 -5.15 10.26 -20.91
CA TYR A 340 -6.12 11.05 -21.66
C TYR A 340 -7.32 10.19 -22.03
N THR A 341 -8.53 10.65 -21.66
CA THR A 341 -9.82 10.08 -22.05
C THR A 341 -10.48 10.86 -23.19
N GLY A 342 -9.95 12.03 -23.52
CA GLY A 342 -10.41 12.93 -24.60
C GLY A 342 -9.45 14.12 -24.77
N PRO A 343 -9.69 15.00 -25.76
CA PRO A 343 -8.85 16.19 -25.98
C PRO A 343 -8.79 17.07 -24.72
N GLY A 344 -7.63 17.11 -24.07
CA GLY A 344 -7.41 17.88 -22.83
C GLY A 344 -8.12 17.36 -21.60
N ILE A 345 -8.79 16.20 -21.66
CA ILE A 345 -9.51 15.58 -20.55
C ILE A 345 -8.81 14.26 -20.19
N GLY A 346 -8.54 14.04 -18.91
CA GLY A 346 -7.90 12.81 -18.44
C GLY A 346 -7.59 12.85 -16.96
N PHE A 347 -6.83 11.87 -16.51
CA PHE A 347 -6.54 11.65 -15.09
C PHE A 347 -5.05 11.49 -14.85
N PRO A 348 -4.51 12.07 -13.76
CA PRO A 348 -3.13 11.90 -13.36
C PRO A 348 -2.91 10.59 -12.63
N TYR A 349 -1.85 9.88 -12.97
CA TYR A 349 -1.43 8.65 -12.32
C TYR A 349 0.04 8.68 -11.95
N ILE A 350 0.38 7.91 -10.94
CA ILE A 350 1.74 7.51 -10.60
C ILE A 350 1.88 6.00 -10.66
N MET A 351 3.08 5.53 -10.97
CA MET A 351 3.46 4.14 -10.75
C MET A 351 4.02 4.01 -9.32
N GLN A 352 3.42 3.16 -8.51
CA GLN A 352 3.78 3.00 -7.10
C GLN A 352 4.30 1.59 -6.81
N PRO A 353 5.57 1.43 -6.34
CA PRO A 353 6.03 0.19 -5.72
C PRO A 353 5.32 -0.03 -4.38
N LEU A 354 4.49 -1.06 -4.29
CA LEU A 354 3.78 -1.42 -3.06
C LEU A 354 4.62 -2.30 -2.14
N LEU A 355 5.50 -3.13 -2.71
CA LEU A 355 6.35 -4.06 -2.01
C LEU A 355 7.74 -4.08 -2.65
N THR A 356 8.78 -4.07 -1.81
CA THR A 356 10.17 -4.05 -2.25
C THR A 356 11.06 -4.99 -1.42
N LEU A 357 12.18 -5.41 -2.00
CA LEU A 357 13.19 -6.16 -1.27
C LEU A 357 13.90 -5.31 -0.20
N ASP A 358 13.96 -4.00 -0.40
CA ASP A 358 14.51 -3.08 0.61
C ASP A 358 13.66 -3.07 1.89
N GLU A 359 12.33 -3.17 1.76
CA GLU A 359 11.46 -3.35 2.92
C GLU A 359 11.60 -4.76 3.51
N ALA A 360 11.62 -5.79 2.68
CA ALA A 360 11.69 -7.18 3.14
C ALA A 360 12.97 -7.45 3.96
N ILE A 361 14.13 -6.96 3.52
CA ILE A 361 15.37 -7.12 4.30
C ILE A 361 15.30 -6.37 5.64
N MET A 362 14.67 -5.19 5.69
CA MET A 362 14.49 -4.45 6.94
C MET A 362 13.48 -5.13 7.86
N ASN A 363 12.43 -5.75 7.32
CA ASN A 363 11.51 -6.57 8.09
C ASN A 363 12.22 -7.79 8.69
N ARG A 364 13.14 -8.43 7.93
CA ARG A 364 13.96 -9.55 8.41
C ARG A 364 14.92 -9.11 9.51
N ALA A 365 15.58 -7.97 9.33
CA ALA A 365 16.49 -7.40 10.33
C ALA A 365 15.77 -7.12 11.65
N GLU A 366 14.58 -6.51 11.59
CA GLU A 366 13.77 -6.23 12.77
C GLU A 366 13.30 -7.52 13.45
N ALA A 367 12.78 -8.47 12.70
CA ALA A 367 12.34 -9.77 13.21
C ALA A 367 13.51 -10.55 13.87
N ASN A 368 14.69 -10.55 13.26
CA ASN A 368 15.89 -11.17 13.84
C ASN A 368 16.31 -10.47 15.14
N ALA A 369 16.21 -9.14 15.21
CA ALA A 369 16.48 -8.38 16.44
C ALA A 369 15.51 -8.77 17.58
N GLU A 370 14.21 -8.89 17.27
CA GLU A 370 13.19 -9.30 18.23
C GLU A 370 13.38 -10.75 18.71
N LEU A 371 13.88 -11.64 17.85
CA LEU A 371 14.21 -13.03 18.17
C LEU A 371 15.53 -13.21 18.92
N GLY A 372 16.28 -12.12 19.19
CA GLY A 372 17.62 -12.19 19.81
C GLY A 372 18.73 -12.69 18.86
N LYS A 373 18.45 -12.79 17.57
CA LYS A 373 19.41 -13.19 16.53
C LYS A 373 20.20 -11.97 16.02
N TYR A 374 20.92 -11.33 16.92
CA TYR A 374 21.51 -9.99 16.69
C TYR A 374 22.51 -9.97 15.54
N ASP A 375 23.32 -11.01 15.40
CA ASP A 375 24.31 -11.10 14.31
C ASP A 375 23.64 -11.11 12.94
N LEU A 376 22.48 -11.79 12.80
CA LEU A 376 21.70 -11.79 11.57
C LEU A 376 21.09 -10.42 11.29
N ALA A 377 20.57 -9.74 12.31
CA ALA A 377 20.06 -8.38 12.17
C ALA A 377 21.16 -7.39 11.73
N VAL A 378 22.36 -7.49 12.30
CA VAL A 378 23.52 -6.68 11.90
C VAL A 378 23.95 -6.99 10.47
N ALA A 379 23.94 -8.27 10.07
CA ALA A 379 24.28 -8.67 8.68
C ALA A 379 23.30 -8.09 7.67
N ASP A 380 21.99 -8.11 7.96
CA ASP A 380 20.96 -7.51 7.11
C ASP A 380 21.13 -5.99 6.99
N LEU A 381 21.38 -5.29 8.10
CA LEU A 381 21.70 -3.86 8.10
C LEU A 381 22.95 -3.55 7.27
N ASN A 382 24.01 -4.35 7.38
CA ASN A 382 25.21 -4.17 6.58
C ASN A 382 24.95 -4.35 5.09
N THR A 383 24.17 -5.38 4.74
CA THR A 383 23.76 -5.61 3.33
C THR A 383 22.98 -4.42 2.80
N PHE A 384 22.01 -3.92 3.55
CA PHE A 384 21.22 -2.75 3.19
C PHE A 384 22.09 -1.50 3.00
N TYR A 385 22.90 -1.12 4.01
CA TYR A 385 23.70 0.08 3.97
C TYR A 385 24.82 0.05 2.90
N SER A 386 25.28 -1.14 2.50
CA SER A 386 26.24 -1.26 1.40
C SER A 386 25.75 -0.64 0.08
N THR A 387 24.42 -0.55 -0.10
CA THR A 387 23.76 0.04 -1.28
C THR A 387 23.27 1.47 -1.08
N LYS A 388 23.43 2.03 0.14
CA LYS A 388 22.89 3.34 0.52
C LYS A 388 23.95 4.37 0.90
N ILE A 389 25.08 3.90 1.47
CA ILE A 389 26.12 4.83 1.96
C ILE A 389 26.97 5.33 0.80
N ARG A 390 27.13 6.65 0.74
CA ARG A 390 27.99 7.36 -0.22
C ARG A 390 29.43 6.86 -0.13
N ASN A 391 30.01 6.43 -1.26
CA ASN A 391 31.36 5.89 -1.32
C ASN A 391 31.60 4.78 -0.28
N TYR A 392 30.65 3.86 -0.17
CA TYR A 392 30.71 2.75 0.79
C TYR A 392 32.05 2.02 0.74
N THR A 393 32.66 1.88 1.91
CA THR A 393 33.92 1.15 2.10
C THR A 393 33.75 0.23 3.31
N PRO A 394 33.82 -1.12 3.14
CA PRO A 394 33.58 -2.05 4.25
C PRO A 394 34.42 -1.80 5.49
N SER A 395 35.70 -1.47 5.34
CA SER A 395 36.60 -1.20 6.47
C SER A 395 36.19 0.00 7.35
N LEU A 396 35.39 0.93 6.82
CA LEU A 396 34.95 2.13 7.52
C LEU A 396 33.48 2.03 7.96
N HIS A 397 32.64 1.47 7.09
CA HIS A 397 31.18 1.61 7.21
C HIS A 397 30.48 0.35 7.72
N THR A 398 31.20 -0.79 7.88
CA THR A 398 30.60 -2.01 8.45
C THR A 398 30.14 -1.74 9.88
N LEU A 399 28.91 -2.14 10.14
CA LEU A 399 28.31 -2.08 11.47
C LEU A 399 28.72 -3.28 12.30
N THR A 400 28.90 -3.01 13.60
CA THR A 400 28.89 -4.00 14.68
C THR A 400 27.78 -3.64 15.64
N LEU A 401 27.35 -4.58 16.47
CA LEU A 401 26.35 -4.31 17.50
C LEU A 401 26.83 -3.18 18.44
N GLU A 402 28.09 -3.20 18.85
CA GLU A 402 28.70 -2.18 19.70
C GLU A 402 28.64 -0.77 19.06
N LYS A 403 28.93 -0.67 17.75
CA LYS A 403 28.84 0.59 17.00
C LYS A 403 27.42 1.14 17.00
N ILE A 404 26.41 0.27 16.83
CA ILE A 404 24.99 0.62 16.84
C ILE A 404 24.59 1.09 18.25
N GLN A 405 24.93 0.36 19.29
CA GLN A 405 24.63 0.70 20.69
C GLN A 405 25.26 2.05 21.08
N THR A 406 26.51 2.27 20.68
CA THR A 406 27.23 3.53 20.95
C THR A 406 26.56 4.70 20.24
N PHE A 407 26.20 4.58 18.96
CA PHE A 407 25.58 5.65 18.19
C PHE A 407 24.23 6.06 18.77
N TYR A 408 23.39 5.09 19.16
CA TYR A 408 22.05 5.37 19.70
C TYR A 408 22.03 5.57 21.22
N VAL A 409 23.17 5.48 21.90
CA VAL A 409 23.29 5.53 23.37
C VAL A 409 22.29 4.57 24.03
N GLU A 410 22.25 3.32 23.51
CA GLU A 410 21.30 2.28 23.95
C GLU A 410 22.07 0.99 24.29
N THR A 411 21.95 0.54 25.54
CA THR A 411 22.68 -0.65 26.02
C THR A 411 21.95 -1.97 25.74
N ASP A 412 20.63 -1.92 25.60
CA ASP A 412 19.84 -3.10 25.19
C ASP A 412 20.06 -3.38 23.70
N PRO A 413 20.66 -4.50 23.33
CA PRO A 413 20.98 -4.81 21.94
C PRO A 413 19.76 -4.87 21.04
N LYS A 414 18.64 -5.39 21.56
CA LYS A 414 17.38 -5.45 20.81
C LYS A 414 16.85 -4.05 20.50
N LYS A 415 16.77 -3.20 21.50
CA LYS A 415 16.29 -1.81 21.34
C LYS A 415 17.17 -1.02 20.39
N ALA A 416 18.49 -1.16 20.51
CA ALA A 416 19.45 -0.49 19.63
C ALA A 416 19.26 -0.91 18.16
N LEU A 417 19.12 -2.22 17.90
CA LEU A 417 18.91 -2.77 16.56
C LEU A 417 17.56 -2.35 15.97
N VAL A 418 16.47 -2.47 16.74
CA VAL A 418 15.14 -2.04 16.27
C VAL A 418 15.15 -0.54 15.93
N LYS A 419 15.80 0.29 16.75
CA LYS A 419 15.96 1.73 16.48
C LYS A 419 16.76 1.97 15.19
N ALA A 420 17.83 1.20 14.95
CA ALA A 420 18.63 1.27 13.73
C ALA A 420 17.80 0.91 12.48
N VAL A 421 17.01 -0.16 12.55
CA VAL A 421 16.13 -0.58 11.46
C VAL A 421 15.05 0.46 11.17
N LEU A 422 14.37 0.97 12.19
CA LEU A 422 13.33 2.00 12.02
C LEU A 422 13.86 3.30 11.43
N ASN A 423 15.09 3.70 11.78
CA ASN A 423 15.74 4.86 11.17
C ASN A 423 16.21 4.59 9.74
N ALA A 424 16.66 3.38 9.43
CA ALA A 424 16.98 2.98 8.06
C ALA A 424 15.73 3.04 7.17
N LYS A 425 14.62 2.49 7.64
CA LYS A 425 13.32 2.53 6.94
C LYS A 425 12.82 3.97 6.78
N LYS A 426 12.94 4.81 7.83
CA LYS A 426 12.56 6.22 7.76
C LYS A 426 13.26 6.96 6.63
N ALA A 427 14.55 6.77 6.47
CA ALA A 427 15.34 7.43 5.42
C ALA A 427 15.07 6.82 4.02
N GLU A 428 15.03 5.49 3.88
CA GLU A 428 14.82 4.82 2.60
C GLU A 428 13.44 5.15 2.02
N PHE A 429 12.41 5.10 2.83
CA PHE A 429 11.01 5.25 2.42
C PHE A 429 10.45 6.67 2.59
N LEU A 430 11.33 7.68 2.68
CA LEU A 430 10.91 9.08 2.68
C LEU A 430 10.10 9.39 1.42
N GLU A 431 8.93 10.01 1.59
CA GLU A 431 7.93 10.28 0.54
C GLU A 431 7.32 9.02 -0.10
N GLU A 432 7.36 7.85 0.59
CA GLU A 432 6.67 6.61 0.17
C GLU A 432 5.46 6.25 1.06
N GLY A 433 5.15 7.06 2.08
CA GLY A 433 4.02 6.86 3.00
C GLY A 433 4.17 5.66 3.97
N LEU A 434 5.25 4.88 3.85
CA LEU A 434 5.46 3.66 4.65
C LEU A 434 5.85 3.98 6.11
N ARG A 435 6.33 5.19 6.39
CA ARG A 435 6.69 5.58 7.76
C ARG A 435 5.50 5.52 8.72
N TRP A 436 4.29 5.85 8.25
CA TRP A 436 3.09 5.77 9.06
C TRP A 436 2.79 4.36 9.57
N ILE A 437 3.12 3.33 8.79
CA ILE A 437 2.98 1.92 9.19
C ILE A 437 3.84 1.62 10.42
N ASP A 438 5.11 2.06 10.41
CA ASP A 438 6.01 1.88 11.55
C ASP A 438 5.60 2.72 12.77
N VAL A 439 5.19 3.97 12.54
CA VAL A 439 4.65 4.87 13.57
C VAL A 439 3.47 4.20 14.28
N THR A 440 2.54 3.65 13.51
CA THR A 440 1.30 3.06 14.03
C THR A 440 1.57 1.77 14.81
N ARG A 441 2.24 0.79 14.20
CA ARG A 441 2.48 -0.53 14.81
C ARG A 441 3.43 -0.51 16.01
N ARG A 442 4.37 0.46 16.04
CA ARG A 442 5.33 0.64 17.15
C ARG A 442 4.89 1.69 18.16
N LYS A 443 3.70 2.28 17.97
CA LYS A 443 3.17 3.36 18.80
C LYS A 443 4.19 4.49 19.02
N LEU A 444 4.96 4.84 17.97
CA LEU A 444 5.97 5.89 18.06
C LEU A 444 5.28 7.24 18.24
N PRO A 445 5.73 8.11 19.15
CA PRO A 445 5.26 9.49 19.19
C PRO A 445 5.67 10.22 17.92
N VAL A 446 4.83 11.15 17.47
CA VAL A 446 5.16 12.05 16.34
C VAL A 446 5.15 13.47 16.87
N VAL A 447 6.25 14.19 16.64
CA VAL A 447 6.38 15.61 16.98
C VAL A 447 6.54 16.39 15.68
N HIS A 448 5.64 17.33 15.46
CA HIS A 448 5.68 18.24 14.34
C HIS A 448 5.95 19.67 14.80
N ASN A 449 6.78 20.39 14.05
CA ASN A 449 6.91 21.82 14.22
C ASN A 449 5.77 22.57 13.52
N VAL A 450 5.40 23.72 14.06
CA VAL A 450 4.43 24.65 13.45
C VAL A 450 5.05 26.04 13.44
N ILE A 451 5.16 26.63 12.24
CA ILE A 451 5.74 27.96 12.06
C ILE A 451 4.61 28.96 11.77
N SER A 452 4.44 29.91 12.69
CA SER A 452 3.45 30.97 12.58
C SER A 452 3.76 31.97 11.45
N PRO A 453 2.79 32.80 11.02
CA PRO A 453 3.06 33.88 10.08
C PRO A 453 4.14 34.87 10.56
N THR A 454 4.33 34.99 11.87
CA THR A 454 5.38 35.81 12.50
C THR A 454 6.72 35.11 12.61
N LYS A 455 6.83 33.88 12.07
CA LYS A 455 8.01 32.98 12.10
C LYS A 455 8.37 32.46 13.49
N GLU A 456 7.44 32.49 14.42
CA GLU A 456 7.58 31.80 15.69
C GLU A 456 7.34 30.30 15.46
N GLU A 457 8.24 29.46 15.95
CA GLU A 457 8.17 28.00 15.83
C GLU A 457 7.71 27.41 17.17
N THR A 458 6.68 26.56 17.11
CA THR A 458 6.16 25.76 18.22
C THR A 458 6.13 24.31 17.82
N GLU A 459 5.83 23.41 18.77
CA GLU A 459 5.71 21.98 18.52
C GLU A 459 4.33 21.49 18.91
N ILE A 460 3.82 20.54 18.14
CA ILE A 460 2.61 19.74 18.44
C ILE A 460 3.00 18.27 18.47
N GLU A 461 2.36 17.49 19.33
CA GLU A 461 2.66 16.09 19.53
C GLU A 461 1.43 15.20 19.33
N LEU A 462 1.63 14.06 18.68
CA LEU A 462 0.71 12.94 18.62
C LEU A 462 1.23 11.80 19.49
N GLY A 463 0.65 11.67 20.67
CA GLY A 463 1.03 10.63 21.62
C GLY A 463 0.66 9.21 21.17
N PRO A 464 1.21 8.17 21.81
CA PRO A 464 1.00 6.77 21.44
C PRO A 464 -0.45 6.30 21.43
N GLU A 465 -1.29 6.83 22.31
CA GLU A 465 -2.69 6.43 22.47
C GLU A 465 -3.69 7.49 21.96
N ASP A 466 -3.21 8.50 21.26
CA ASP A 466 -4.07 9.56 20.71
C ASP A 466 -5.04 8.98 19.67
N PRO A 467 -6.37 9.22 19.78
CA PRO A 467 -7.35 8.69 18.85
C PRO A 467 -7.16 9.18 17.41
N ARG A 468 -6.51 10.33 17.20
CA ARG A 468 -6.21 10.89 15.89
C ARG A 468 -5.17 10.08 15.10
N ARG A 469 -4.56 9.06 15.71
CA ARG A 469 -3.68 8.09 15.02
C ARG A 469 -4.45 7.21 14.03
N VAL A 470 -5.76 7.16 14.12
CA VAL A 470 -6.63 6.41 13.23
C VAL A 470 -7.36 7.40 12.34
N PHE A 471 -7.18 7.31 11.02
CA PHE A 471 -7.91 8.16 10.09
C PHE A 471 -9.41 7.91 10.17
N GLN A 472 -10.21 8.95 9.92
CA GLN A 472 -11.65 8.84 9.99
C GLN A 472 -12.20 8.00 8.84
N ILE A 473 -13.14 7.11 9.18
CA ILE A 473 -13.95 6.38 8.22
C ILE A 473 -14.80 7.38 7.43
N PRO A 474 -14.97 7.21 6.10
CA PRO A 474 -15.77 8.12 5.30
C PRO A 474 -17.21 8.29 5.86
N GLU A 475 -17.72 9.51 5.85
CA GLU A 475 -19.08 9.82 6.32
C GLU A 475 -20.15 9.01 5.57
N GLU A 476 -19.92 8.74 4.29
CA GLU A 476 -20.83 7.95 3.44
C GLU A 476 -20.95 6.49 3.92
N ALA A 477 -19.97 5.98 4.64
CA ALA A 477 -20.02 4.62 5.19
C ALA A 477 -21.10 4.45 6.27
N LYS A 478 -21.58 5.54 6.89
CA LYS A 478 -22.74 5.53 7.80
C LYS A 478 -24.01 5.02 7.14
N ILE A 479 -24.18 5.29 5.84
CA ILE A 479 -25.35 4.82 5.08
C ILE A 479 -25.38 3.29 5.02
N ALA A 480 -24.20 2.66 5.08
CA ALA A 480 -24.04 1.21 5.14
C ALA A 480 -23.96 0.64 6.57
N GLY A 481 -24.37 1.42 7.59
CA GLY A 481 -24.39 1.01 9.00
C GLY A 481 -23.04 1.02 9.70
N ILE A 482 -21.99 1.59 9.10
CA ILE A 482 -20.64 1.60 9.65
C ILE A 482 -20.46 2.79 10.60
N GLU A 483 -20.13 2.50 11.85
CA GLU A 483 -19.81 3.52 12.85
C GLU A 483 -18.46 4.18 12.57
N LEU A 484 -18.40 5.50 12.74
CA LEU A 484 -17.16 6.28 12.63
C LEU A 484 -16.20 5.98 13.79
N ASN A 485 -14.94 6.35 13.59
CA ASN A 485 -13.95 6.28 14.65
C ASN A 485 -14.19 7.36 15.72
N PRO A 486 -14.00 7.07 17.02
CA PRO A 486 -14.06 8.07 18.09
C PRO A 486 -13.05 9.21 17.87
N ARG A 487 -13.40 10.41 18.35
CA ARG A 487 -12.54 11.59 18.37
C ARG A 487 -12.47 12.17 19.77
#